data_074d11e6c302ef978323474c103c8d54
#
_entry.id   074d11e6c302ef978323474c103c8d54
#
_cell.length_a   1.000
_cell.length_b   1.000
_cell.length_c   1.000
_cell.angle_alpha   90.00
_cell.angle_beta   90.00
_cell.angle_gamma   90.00
#
_symmetry.space_group_name_H-M   'P 1'
#
loop_
_entity.id
_entity.type
_entity.pdbx_description
1 polymer ?
#
loop_
_entity_poly.entity_id
_entity_poly.type
_entity_poly.pdbx_seq_one_letter_code
_entity_poly.pdbx_strand_id
1 'polypeptide(L)'
;MAQKDTLLHLFAGGCGGTVGAIMTCPLEVLKTRLQSSGLTLRPVFQVQLGTFNGAGIIRPGLVTPGLLQVLRSILEKEGPKSLFRGLGPNLVGVAPSRAIYFAAYSKSKETFNGIFVPNSGIVHMSSAGFAAFVTNSLMNPIWMVKTRMQLERKAHGEKKMNALQCARYVYKTEGMRGFYRGLTASYAGISETMICFLIYETLKKYLAQSRFTTPDTDTEKGASDFLGLMVAAAFAKGCASCIAYPHEVIRTRLREEGSKYKYFFQTARLVAVEEGYAAFYRGLIPQLIRQIPNTAIVLSTYELIVHLLGEPSK
;
A
#
# COMPACT_ATOMS: atom_id res chain seq x y z
N MET A 1 -9.27 -5.54 34.32
CA MET A 1 -8.80 -6.57 33.38
C MET A 1 -9.01 -6.12 31.95
N ALA A 2 -10.21 -5.94 31.43
CA ALA A 2 -10.45 -5.58 30.02
C ALA A 2 -9.66 -4.38 29.45
N GLN A 3 -9.37 -3.36 30.25
CA GLN A 3 -8.63 -2.18 29.80
C GLN A 3 -7.13 -2.45 29.63
N LYS A 4 -6.53 -3.31 30.48
CA LYS A 4 -5.14 -3.74 30.36
C LYS A 4 -4.93 -4.63 29.12
N ASP A 5 -5.87 -5.53 28.87
CA ASP A 5 -5.82 -6.42 27.70
C ASP A 5 -5.95 -5.63 26.40
N THR A 6 -6.86 -4.64 26.37
CA THR A 6 -6.99 -3.75 25.21
C THR A 6 -5.70 -2.95 24.94
N LEU A 7 -5.05 -2.44 25.97
CA LEU A 7 -3.80 -1.70 25.85
C LEU A 7 -2.66 -2.60 25.36
N LEU A 8 -2.58 -3.84 25.88
CA LEU A 8 -1.62 -4.84 25.44
C LEU A 8 -1.79 -5.16 23.94
N HIS A 9 -3.01 -5.39 23.49
CA HIS A 9 -3.29 -5.69 22.09
C HIS A 9 -3.00 -4.49 21.15
N LEU A 10 -3.29 -3.27 21.60
CA LEU A 10 -2.92 -2.05 20.87
C LEU A 10 -1.41 -1.88 20.76
N PHE A 11 -0.68 -2.11 21.86
CA PHE A 11 0.76 -2.05 21.88
C PHE A 11 1.40 -3.13 20.99
N ALA A 12 0.94 -4.38 21.10
CA ALA A 12 1.40 -5.49 20.27
C ALA A 12 1.15 -5.25 18.78
N GLY A 13 -0.03 -4.75 18.43
CA GLY A 13 -0.36 -4.37 17.06
C GLY A 13 0.49 -3.21 16.53
N GLY A 14 0.76 -2.22 17.36
CA GLY A 14 1.65 -1.10 17.03
C GLY A 14 3.09 -1.54 16.77
N CYS A 15 3.63 -2.37 17.65
CA CYS A 15 4.98 -2.93 17.49
C CYS A 15 5.07 -3.83 16.24
N GLY A 16 4.09 -4.72 16.03
CA GLY A 16 4.02 -5.55 14.85
C GLY A 16 3.98 -4.74 13.56
N GLY A 17 3.15 -3.70 13.51
CA GLY A 17 3.08 -2.79 12.38
C GLY A 17 4.40 -2.04 12.12
N THR A 18 5.08 -1.62 13.18
CA THR A 18 6.38 -0.94 13.09
C THR A 18 7.47 -1.85 12.55
N VAL A 19 7.61 -3.05 13.11
CA VAL A 19 8.59 -4.04 12.64
C VAL A 19 8.29 -4.44 11.20
N GLY A 20 7.03 -4.70 10.86
CA GLY A 20 6.60 -4.99 9.50
C GLY A 20 6.95 -3.87 8.51
N ALA A 21 6.74 -2.62 8.88
CA ALA A 21 7.08 -1.46 8.07
C ALA A 21 8.60 -1.33 7.83
N ILE A 22 9.41 -1.58 8.85
CA ILE A 22 10.88 -1.54 8.74
C ILE A 22 11.38 -2.64 7.80
N MET A 23 10.93 -3.87 8.02
CA MET A 23 11.41 -5.03 7.25
C MET A 23 10.94 -5.00 5.79
N THR A 24 9.77 -4.44 5.50
CA THR A 24 9.21 -4.36 4.15
C THR A 24 9.48 -3.03 3.45
N CYS A 25 10.15 -2.09 4.07
CA CYS A 25 10.47 -0.79 3.51
C CYS A 25 11.23 -0.86 2.16
N PRO A 26 12.22 -1.75 1.96
CA PRO A 26 12.88 -1.88 0.66
C PRO A 26 11.92 -2.18 -0.48
N LEU A 27 10.97 -3.09 -0.27
CA LEU A 27 9.96 -3.43 -1.28
C LEU A 27 9.01 -2.26 -1.56
N GLU A 28 8.71 -1.47 -0.55
CA GLU A 28 7.88 -0.28 -0.70
C GLU A 28 8.58 0.80 -1.53
N VAL A 29 9.85 1.05 -1.29
CA VAL A 29 10.65 1.97 -2.09
C VAL A 29 10.74 1.50 -3.54
N LEU A 30 11.00 0.22 -3.78
CA LEU A 30 11.01 -0.36 -5.12
C LEU A 30 9.67 -0.18 -5.83
N LYS A 31 8.56 -0.47 -5.16
CA LYS A 31 7.21 -0.25 -5.68
C LYS A 31 7.03 1.20 -6.12
N THR A 32 7.31 2.15 -5.24
CA THR A 32 7.13 3.58 -5.51
C THR A 32 7.99 4.05 -6.66
N ARG A 33 9.24 3.57 -6.75
CA ARG A 33 10.15 3.88 -7.85
C ARG A 33 9.69 3.31 -9.18
N LEU A 34 9.13 2.11 -9.21
CA LEU A 34 8.56 1.51 -10.41
C LEU A 34 7.30 2.23 -10.90
N GLN A 35 6.53 2.80 -9.99
CA GLN A 35 5.34 3.59 -10.32
C GLN A 35 5.68 4.98 -10.88
N SER A 36 6.89 5.48 -10.65
CA SER A 36 7.28 6.84 -11.03
C SER A 36 7.54 7.00 -12.53
N SER A 37 7.32 8.22 -13.04
CA SER A 37 7.58 8.58 -14.44
C SER A 37 9.06 8.58 -14.80
N GLY A 38 9.92 8.83 -13.84
CA GLY A 38 11.37 8.95 -14.08
C GLY A 38 12.07 7.67 -14.52
N LEU A 39 11.41 6.51 -14.50
CA LEU A 39 11.93 5.25 -15.05
C LEU A 39 11.74 5.14 -16.55
N THR A 40 10.76 5.83 -17.11
CA THR A 40 10.47 5.81 -18.56
C THR A 40 11.34 6.75 -19.38
N LEU A 41 12.05 7.68 -18.76
CA LEU A 41 12.85 8.71 -19.42
C LEU A 41 14.29 8.27 -19.78
N ARG A 42 14.68 7.02 -19.53
CA ARG A 42 15.97 6.50 -20.01
C ARG A 42 15.74 5.53 -21.14
N PRO A 43 16.05 5.92 -22.40
CA PRO A 43 16.18 4.96 -23.47
C PRO A 43 17.37 4.05 -23.10
N VAL A 44 17.09 2.83 -22.74
CA VAL A 44 18.11 1.80 -22.73
C VAL A 44 18.31 1.45 -24.19
N PHE A 45 19.39 1.93 -24.79
CA PHE A 45 19.88 1.44 -26.07
C PHE A 45 20.24 -0.03 -25.89
N GLN A 46 19.30 -0.92 -26.13
CA GLN A 46 19.61 -2.29 -26.46
C GLN A 46 19.94 -2.32 -27.95
N VAL A 47 21.22 -2.32 -28.25
CA VAL A 47 21.71 -2.79 -29.55
C VAL A 47 21.44 -4.30 -29.58
N GLN A 48 20.28 -4.69 -30.08
CA GLN A 48 20.10 -6.05 -30.58
C GLN A 48 20.85 -6.15 -31.89
N LEU A 49 22.02 -6.76 -31.84
CA LEU A 49 22.61 -7.37 -33.02
C LEU A 49 21.70 -8.54 -33.43
N GLY A 50 20.82 -8.30 -34.34
CA GLY A 50 19.88 -9.28 -34.90
C GLY A 50 19.63 -9.00 -36.35
N THR A 51 20.38 -9.68 -37.21
CA THR A 51 20.09 -10.12 -38.58
C THR A 51 19.34 -9.14 -39.51
N PHE A 52 20.06 -8.69 -40.52
CA PHE A 52 19.54 -8.08 -41.73
C PHE A 52 18.39 -8.88 -42.33
N ASN A 53 17.21 -8.28 -42.40
CA ASN A 53 16.32 -8.36 -43.57
C ASN A 53 15.05 -7.50 -43.32
N GLY A 54 14.83 -6.55 -44.23
CA GLY A 54 13.51 -5.99 -44.50
C GLY A 54 13.10 -4.79 -43.64
N ALA A 55 12.89 -3.65 -44.30
CA ALA A 55 12.37 -2.41 -43.75
C ALA A 55 11.23 -2.54 -42.72
N GLY A 56 11.62 -2.54 -41.46
CA GLY A 56 10.69 -2.44 -40.33
C GLY A 56 10.98 -1.16 -39.60
N ILE A 57 10.01 -0.28 -39.51
CA ILE A 57 10.03 0.90 -38.65
C ILE A 57 10.28 0.43 -37.23
N ILE A 58 11.50 0.61 -36.72
CA ILE A 58 11.85 0.34 -35.31
C ILE A 58 11.17 1.41 -34.49
N ARG A 59 10.00 1.08 -33.93
CA ARG A 59 9.48 1.80 -32.77
C ARG A 59 10.42 1.48 -31.60
N PRO A 60 11.06 2.47 -30.97
CA PRO A 60 11.79 2.20 -29.73
C PRO A 60 10.77 1.69 -28.71
N GLY A 61 10.75 0.40 -28.49
CA GLY A 61 9.95 -0.21 -27.42
C GLY A 61 10.46 0.36 -26.09
N LEU A 62 9.63 1.07 -25.39
CA LEU A 62 9.90 1.49 -24.01
C LEU A 62 10.01 0.22 -23.15
N VAL A 63 11.22 -0.33 -23.04
CA VAL A 63 11.48 -1.46 -22.15
C VAL A 63 11.54 -0.93 -20.74
N THR A 64 10.53 -1.24 -19.96
CA THR A 64 10.53 -0.95 -18.51
C THR A 64 11.56 -1.83 -17.82
N PRO A 65 12.46 -1.25 -17.01
CA PRO A 65 13.44 -2.04 -16.27
C PRO A 65 12.74 -2.99 -15.30
N GLY A 66 13.20 -4.23 -15.24
CA GLY A 66 12.69 -5.23 -14.30
C GLY A 66 13.00 -4.86 -12.85
N LEU A 67 12.29 -5.49 -11.92
CA LEU A 67 12.44 -5.28 -10.47
C LEU A 67 13.90 -5.38 -9.99
N LEU A 68 14.62 -6.41 -10.45
CA LEU A 68 16.02 -6.64 -10.07
C LEU A 68 16.96 -5.57 -10.64
N GLN A 69 16.69 -5.07 -11.85
CA GLN A 69 17.48 -4.00 -12.45
C GLN A 69 17.33 -2.69 -11.68
N VAL A 70 16.11 -2.38 -11.22
CA VAL A 70 15.87 -1.19 -10.40
C VAL A 70 16.54 -1.32 -9.04
N LEU A 71 16.42 -2.48 -8.40
CA LEU A 71 17.11 -2.77 -7.14
C LEU A 71 18.62 -2.60 -7.25
N ARG A 72 19.22 -3.22 -8.26
CA ARG A 72 20.66 -3.11 -8.52
C ARG A 72 21.09 -1.67 -8.78
N SER A 73 20.33 -0.94 -9.60
CA SER A 73 20.59 0.48 -9.88
C SER A 73 20.56 1.35 -8.62
N ILE A 74 19.63 1.10 -7.70
CA ILE A 74 19.55 1.82 -6.43
C ILE A 74 20.77 1.50 -5.57
N LEU A 75 21.13 0.22 -5.43
CA LEU A 75 22.26 -0.20 -4.62
C LEU A 75 23.60 0.36 -5.13
N GLU A 76 23.81 0.33 -6.45
CA GLU A 76 25.06 0.79 -7.06
C GLU A 76 25.19 2.33 -7.07
N LYS A 77 24.11 3.06 -7.33
CA LYS A 77 24.14 4.52 -7.52
C LYS A 77 23.85 5.32 -6.25
N GLU A 78 22.91 4.84 -5.43
CA GLU A 78 22.42 5.59 -4.28
C GLU A 78 22.83 4.97 -2.94
N GLY A 79 23.26 3.72 -2.94
CA GLY A 79 23.65 2.94 -1.75
C GLY A 79 22.48 2.27 -1.02
N PRO A 80 22.75 1.33 -0.11
CA PRO A 80 21.73 0.52 0.57
C PRO A 80 20.80 1.31 1.49
N LYS A 81 21.26 2.42 2.05
CA LYS A 81 20.43 3.30 2.90
C LYS A 81 19.26 3.94 2.14
N SER A 82 19.33 4.04 0.82
CA SER A 82 18.26 4.58 -0.02
C SER A 82 17.01 3.69 -0.03
N LEU A 83 17.14 2.40 0.24
CA LEU A 83 16.01 1.47 0.36
C LEU A 83 15.14 1.72 1.58
N PHE A 84 15.63 2.49 2.56
CA PHE A 84 14.89 2.87 3.77
C PHE A 84 14.39 4.32 3.74
N ARG A 85 14.39 4.95 2.58
CA ARG A 85 13.89 6.32 2.42
C ARG A 85 12.38 6.38 2.66
N GLY A 86 11.95 7.40 3.37
CA GLY A 86 10.54 7.57 3.74
C GLY A 86 10.09 6.74 4.94
N LEU A 87 10.98 5.97 5.58
CA LEU A 87 10.65 5.19 6.76
C LEU A 87 10.27 6.08 7.96
N GLY A 88 10.98 7.20 8.17
CA GLY A 88 10.67 8.15 9.24
C GLY A 88 9.23 8.67 9.19
N PRO A 89 8.79 9.33 8.10
CA PRO A 89 7.41 9.75 7.94
C PRO A 89 6.41 8.60 8.02
N ASN A 90 6.76 7.41 7.53
CA ASN A 90 5.91 6.24 7.63
C ASN A 90 5.65 5.85 9.08
N LEU A 91 6.68 5.74 9.90
CA LEU A 91 6.56 5.38 11.32
C LEU A 91 5.81 6.43 12.12
N VAL A 92 6.08 7.70 11.88
CA VAL A 92 5.37 8.81 12.52
C VAL A 92 3.90 8.83 12.13
N GLY A 93 3.57 8.46 10.90
CA GLY A 93 2.21 8.46 10.37
C GLY A 93 1.36 7.24 10.77
N VAL A 94 1.96 6.11 11.13
CA VAL A 94 1.21 4.86 11.40
C VAL A 94 0.29 5.00 12.61
N ALA A 95 0.78 5.47 13.75
CA ALA A 95 -0.02 5.56 14.97
C ALA A 95 -1.18 6.57 14.87
N PRO A 96 -0.98 7.83 14.42
CA PRO A 96 -2.07 8.77 14.21
C PRO A 96 -3.06 8.29 13.16
N SER A 97 -2.61 7.67 12.07
CA SER A 97 -3.46 7.13 11.02
C SER A 97 -4.41 6.06 11.55
N ARG A 98 -3.91 5.11 12.34
CA ARG A 98 -4.73 4.08 12.95
C ARG A 98 -5.71 4.66 13.96
N ALA A 99 -5.28 5.59 14.80
CA ALA A 99 -6.14 6.24 15.79
C ALA A 99 -7.32 6.98 15.11
N ILE A 100 -7.05 7.75 14.07
CA ILE A 100 -8.08 8.45 13.29
C ILE A 100 -9.02 7.47 12.62
N TYR A 101 -8.48 6.42 12.01
CA TYR A 101 -9.28 5.39 11.33
C TYR A 101 -10.24 4.70 12.29
N PHE A 102 -9.77 4.23 13.44
CA PHE A 102 -10.62 3.55 14.43
C PHE A 102 -11.65 4.49 15.06
N ALA A 103 -11.28 5.72 15.37
CA ALA A 103 -12.22 6.71 15.90
C ALA A 103 -13.33 7.02 14.89
N ALA A 104 -12.97 7.27 13.64
CA ALA A 104 -13.93 7.54 12.57
C ALA A 104 -14.80 6.30 12.27
N TYR A 105 -14.20 5.11 12.25
CA TYR A 105 -14.92 3.86 12.04
C TYR A 105 -15.94 3.60 13.14
N SER A 106 -15.57 3.72 14.42
CA SER A 106 -16.45 3.50 15.56
C SER A 106 -17.62 4.47 15.55
N LYS A 107 -17.34 5.75 15.30
CA LYS A 107 -18.39 6.77 15.24
C LYS A 107 -19.35 6.59 14.07
N SER A 108 -18.80 6.26 12.90
CA SER A 108 -19.61 6.00 11.70
C SER A 108 -20.46 4.75 11.86
N LYS A 109 -19.90 3.68 12.44
CA LYS A 109 -20.61 2.44 12.69
C LYS A 109 -21.81 2.67 13.64
N GLU A 110 -21.60 3.45 14.70
CA GLU A 110 -22.67 3.84 15.61
C GLU A 110 -23.81 4.58 14.88
N THR A 111 -23.43 5.55 14.03
CA THR A 111 -24.40 6.33 13.24
C THR A 111 -25.15 5.46 12.22
N PHE A 112 -24.42 4.63 11.46
CA PHE A 112 -25.01 3.80 10.41
C PHE A 112 -25.82 2.63 10.96
N ASN A 113 -25.55 2.14 12.18
CA ASN A 113 -26.42 1.19 12.85
C ASN A 113 -27.82 1.76 13.17
N GLY A 114 -27.94 3.09 13.27
CA GLY A 114 -29.22 3.76 13.42
C GLY A 114 -29.99 3.95 12.11
N ILE A 115 -29.33 3.82 10.95
CA ILE A 115 -29.91 4.08 9.63
C ILE A 115 -30.18 2.78 8.86
N PHE A 116 -29.27 1.81 8.96
CA PHE A 116 -29.34 0.52 8.27
C PHE A 116 -29.58 -0.62 9.26
N VAL A 117 -29.74 -1.82 8.73
CA VAL A 117 -29.82 -3.03 9.57
C VAL A 117 -28.56 -3.15 10.43
N PRO A 118 -28.66 -3.17 11.77
CA PRO A 118 -27.52 -3.17 12.66
C PRO A 118 -26.55 -4.32 12.39
N ASN A 119 -25.26 -4.01 12.42
CA ASN A 119 -24.16 -4.96 12.17
C ASN A 119 -24.21 -5.70 10.83
N SER A 120 -24.91 -5.15 9.84
CA SER A 120 -24.92 -5.68 8.48
C SER A 120 -23.59 -5.40 7.76
N GLY A 121 -23.30 -6.17 6.69
CA GLY A 121 -22.15 -5.94 5.83
C GLY A 121 -22.12 -4.52 5.24
N ILE A 122 -23.29 -3.94 4.97
CA ILE A 122 -23.42 -2.57 4.46
C ILE A 122 -22.94 -1.56 5.51
N VAL A 123 -23.27 -1.72 6.78
CA VAL A 123 -22.81 -0.85 7.88
C VAL A 123 -21.28 -0.92 7.99
N HIS A 124 -20.71 -2.12 7.97
CA HIS A 124 -19.26 -2.28 8.07
C HIS A 124 -18.54 -1.66 6.87
N MET A 125 -19.02 -1.88 5.67
CA MET A 125 -18.43 -1.35 4.43
C MET A 125 -18.53 0.18 4.38
N SER A 126 -19.69 0.75 4.69
CA SER A 126 -19.89 2.21 4.73
C SER A 126 -19.04 2.87 5.82
N SER A 127 -18.97 2.27 7.00
CA SER A 127 -18.12 2.76 8.09
C SER A 127 -16.63 2.71 7.75
N ALA A 128 -16.17 1.63 7.13
CA ALA A 128 -14.80 1.50 6.66
C ALA A 128 -14.47 2.53 5.56
N GLY A 129 -15.37 2.73 4.61
CA GLY A 129 -15.23 3.73 3.55
C GLY A 129 -15.14 5.15 4.09
N PHE A 130 -16.00 5.51 5.03
CA PHE A 130 -15.97 6.82 5.68
C PHE A 130 -14.70 7.02 6.54
N ALA A 131 -14.31 6.00 7.30
CA ALA A 131 -13.08 6.04 8.08
C ALA A 131 -11.86 6.23 7.19
N ALA A 132 -11.79 5.53 6.06
CA ALA A 132 -10.73 5.69 5.07
C ALA A 132 -10.73 7.10 4.44
N PHE A 133 -11.90 7.65 4.15
CA PHE A 133 -12.04 9.02 3.64
C PHE A 133 -11.48 10.05 4.63
N VAL A 134 -11.88 10.00 5.89
CA VAL A 134 -11.39 10.92 6.93
C VAL A 134 -9.89 10.75 7.14
N THR A 135 -9.40 9.52 7.24
CA THR A 135 -7.98 9.22 7.45
C THR A 135 -7.14 9.74 6.28
N ASN A 136 -7.52 9.48 5.04
CA ASN A 136 -6.81 9.98 3.86
C ASN A 136 -6.78 11.50 3.81
N SER A 137 -7.88 12.17 4.17
CA SER A 137 -7.96 13.63 4.18
C SER A 137 -7.01 14.25 5.20
N LEU A 138 -6.94 13.70 6.40
CA LEU A 138 -6.11 14.24 7.48
C LEU A 138 -4.63 13.85 7.35
N MET A 139 -4.34 12.65 6.87
CA MET A 139 -2.99 12.10 6.81
C MET A 139 -2.27 12.35 5.47
N ASN A 140 -2.94 12.93 4.49
CA ASN A 140 -2.34 13.13 3.17
C ASN A 140 -1.00 13.90 3.18
N PRO A 141 -0.81 14.96 4.01
CA PRO A 141 0.47 15.66 4.09
C PRO A 141 1.64 14.74 4.45
N ILE A 142 1.45 13.84 5.40
CA ILE A 142 2.50 12.90 5.85
C ILE A 142 2.81 11.89 4.74
N TRP A 143 1.79 11.36 4.08
CA TRP A 143 1.96 10.43 2.97
C TRP A 143 2.58 11.10 1.74
N MET A 144 2.32 12.38 1.54
CA MET A 144 2.96 13.18 0.49
C MET A 144 4.47 13.30 0.73
N VAL A 145 4.87 13.67 1.93
CA VAL A 145 6.30 13.77 2.32
C VAL A 145 6.97 12.40 2.19
N LYS A 146 6.34 11.35 2.68
CA LYS A 146 6.84 9.97 2.53
C LYS A 146 7.12 9.63 1.06
N THR A 147 6.13 9.82 0.19
CA THR A 147 6.25 9.49 -1.24
C THR A 147 7.35 10.31 -1.92
N ARG A 148 7.45 11.61 -1.61
CA ARG A 148 8.51 12.49 -2.13
C ARG A 148 9.89 12.02 -1.72
N MET A 149 10.07 11.63 -0.47
CA MET A 149 11.34 11.08 0.02
C MET A 149 11.70 9.76 -0.66
N GLN A 150 10.73 8.90 -0.92
CA GLN A 150 10.95 7.63 -1.62
C GLN A 150 11.31 7.83 -3.11
N LEU A 151 10.80 8.89 -3.73
CA LEU A 151 11.06 9.25 -5.12
C LEU A 151 12.36 10.03 -5.31
N GLU A 152 12.93 10.60 -4.25
CA GLU A 152 14.17 11.37 -4.32
C GLU A 152 15.33 10.50 -4.79
N ARG A 153 15.96 10.89 -5.90
CA ARG A 153 17.08 10.18 -6.53
C ARG A 153 18.33 11.06 -6.44
N LYS A 154 19.22 10.75 -5.52
CA LYS A 154 20.51 11.42 -5.36
C LYS A 154 21.62 10.37 -5.33
N ALA A 155 22.76 10.72 -5.91
CA ALA A 155 23.92 9.85 -5.92
C ALA A 155 24.44 9.52 -4.52
N HIS A 156 25.20 8.45 -4.39
CA HIS A 156 25.84 8.08 -3.14
C HIS A 156 26.80 9.20 -2.70
N GLY A 157 26.60 9.68 -1.46
CA GLY A 157 27.38 10.80 -0.91
C GLY A 157 26.74 12.18 -1.03
N GLU A 158 25.74 12.37 -1.87
CA GLU A 158 25.00 13.62 -1.92
C GLU A 158 24.07 13.78 -0.70
N LYS A 159 23.94 15.02 -0.21
CA LYS A 159 23.08 15.34 0.92
C LYS A 159 21.60 15.16 0.53
N LYS A 160 20.95 14.17 1.13
CA LYS A 160 19.53 13.89 0.95
C LYS A 160 18.70 14.69 1.94
N MET A 161 17.49 15.11 1.53
CA MET A 161 16.59 15.87 2.41
C MET A 161 16.01 14.98 3.51
N ASN A 162 15.95 15.53 4.73
CA ASN A 162 15.18 14.96 5.83
C ASN A 162 13.69 15.23 5.65
N ALA A 163 12.83 14.52 6.39
CA ALA A 163 11.39 14.71 6.32
C ALA A 163 10.93 16.16 6.53
N LEU A 164 11.51 16.84 7.53
CA LEU A 164 11.19 18.25 7.81
C LEU A 164 11.67 19.19 6.71
N GLN A 165 12.85 18.94 6.16
CA GLN A 165 13.39 19.71 5.02
C GLN A 165 12.54 19.51 3.77
N CYS A 166 12.10 18.28 3.50
CA CYS A 166 11.19 17.95 2.42
C CYS A 166 9.84 18.68 2.59
N ALA A 167 9.27 18.65 3.78
CA ALA A 167 8.02 19.35 4.09
C ALA A 167 8.14 20.88 3.89
N ARG A 168 9.23 21.49 4.36
CA ARG A 168 9.51 22.91 4.14
C ARG A 168 9.69 23.25 2.67
N TYR A 169 10.34 22.38 1.92
CA TYR A 169 10.55 22.55 0.49
C TYR A 169 9.21 22.51 -0.27
N VAL A 170 8.35 21.53 0.03
CA VAL A 170 6.99 21.44 -0.55
C VAL A 170 6.17 22.69 -0.22
N TYR A 171 6.22 23.16 1.04
CA TYR A 171 5.52 24.35 1.45
C TYR A 171 5.98 25.61 0.70
N LYS A 172 7.31 25.78 0.52
CA LYS A 172 7.87 26.93 -0.19
C LYS A 172 7.59 26.93 -1.69
N THR A 173 7.62 25.74 -2.32
CA THR A 173 7.48 25.59 -3.78
C THR A 173 6.04 25.49 -4.24
N GLU A 174 5.22 24.73 -3.54
CA GLU A 174 3.87 24.38 -3.96
C GLU A 174 2.78 24.90 -3.00
N GLY A 175 3.17 25.44 -1.84
CA GLY A 175 2.26 25.91 -0.80
C GLY A 175 1.50 24.76 -0.12
N MET A 176 0.42 25.10 0.61
CA MET A 176 -0.42 24.12 1.29
C MET A 176 -1.10 23.15 0.33
N ARG A 177 -1.42 23.58 -0.89
CA ARG A 177 -2.03 22.72 -1.91
C ARG A 177 -1.12 21.57 -2.33
N GLY A 178 0.19 21.74 -2.25
CA GLY A 178 1.18 20.70 -2.56
C GLY A 178 1.05 19.47 -1.66
N PHE A 179 0.69 19.64 -0.39
CA PHE A 179 0.50 18.54 0.54
C PHE A 179 -0.73 17.69 0.24
N TYR A 180 -1.69 18.20 -0.50
CA TYR A 180 -2.93 17.50 -0.86
C TYR A 180 -2.93 16.97 -2.29
N ARG A 181 -1.78 16.95 -2.95
CA ARG A 181 -1.64 16.31 -4.27
C ARG A 181 -1.84 14.81 -4.15
N GLY A 182 -2.59 14.24 -5.07
CA GLY A 182 -2.93 12.82 -5.07
C GLY A 182 -4.04 12.41 -4.10
N LEU A 183 -4.72 13.38 -3.46
CA LEU A 183 -5.85 13.10 -2.56
C LEU A 183 -7.01 12.43 -3.29
N THR A 184 -7.34 12.87 -4.50
CA THR A 184 -8.38 12.26 -5.34
C THR A 184 -8.07 10.80 -5.69
N ALA A 185 -6.81 10.49 -5.98
CA ALA A 185 -6.35 9.12 -6.19
C ALA A 185 -6.43 8.29 -4.90
N SER A 186 -6.15 8.89 -3.74
CA SER A 186 -6.34 8.22 -2.46
C SER A 186 -7.81 7.92 -2.17
N TYR A 187 -8.72 8.80 -2.57
CA TYR A 187 -10.16 8.53 -2.47
C TYR A 187 -10.61 7.41 -3.43
N ALA A 188 -10.06 7.36 -4.64
CA ALA A 188 -10.28 6.23 -5.53
C ALA A 188 -9.80 4.91 -4.93
N GLY A 189 -8.76 4.94 -4.09
CA GLY A 189 -8.27 3.78 -3.34
C GLY A 189 -9.24 3.22 -2.30
N ILE A 190 -10.26 3.96 -1.88
CA ILE A 190 -11.32 3.46 -1.01
C ILE A 190 -12.08 2.33 -1.69
N SER A 191 -12.22 2.37 -3.02
CA SER A 191 -12.83 1.30 -3.80
C SER A 191 -12.10 -0.05 -3.64
N GLU A 192 -10.79 -0.05 -3.48
CA GLU A 192 -10.02 -1.27 -3.20
C GLU A 192 -10.48 -1.94 -1.90
N THR A 193 -10.68 -1.16 -0.85
CA THR A 193 -11.18 -1.68 0.44
C THR A 193 -12.57 -2.29 0.29
N MET A 194 -13.46 -1.65 -0.46
CA MET A 194 -14.80 -2.15 -0.72
C MET A 194 -14.78 -3.45 -1.53
N ILE A 195 -13.98 -3.51 -2.59
CA ILE A 195 -13.82 -4.72 -3.41
C ILE A 195 -13.24 -5.87 -2.58
N CYS A 196 -12.22 -5.59 -1.78
CA CYS A 196 -11.61 -6.57 -0.88
C CYS A 196 -12.66 -7.15 0.09
N PHE A 197 -13.47 -6.30 0.69
CA PHE A 197 -14.53 -6.72 1.61
C PHE A 197 -15.57 -7.59 0.90
N LEU A 198 -16.03 -7.21 -0.28
CA LEU A 198 -17.01 -7.98 -1.06
C LEU A 198 -16.48 -9.36 -1.44
N ILE A 199 -15.23 -9.45 -1.91
CA ILE A 199 -14.61 -10.73 -2.26
C ILE A 199 -14.42 -11.60 -1.00
N TYR A 200 -13.96 -11.00 0.09
CA TYR A 200 -13.78 -11.71 1.36
C TYR A 200 -15.09 -12.28 1.90
N GLU A 201 -16.16 -11.48 1.94
CA GLU A 201 -17.48 -11.94 2.39
C GLU A 201 -18.04 -13.06 1.50
N THR A 202 -17.83 -12.96 0.20
CA THR A 202 -18.24 -14.01 -0.74
C THR A 202 -17.48 -15.32 -0.49
N LEU A 203 -16.16 -15.25 -0.32
CA LEU A 203 -15.33 -16.42 -0.02
C LEU A 203 -15.66 -17.03 1.34
N LYS A 204 -15.91 -16.19 2.35
CA LYS A 204 -16.31 -16.62 3.68
C LYS A 204 -17.65 -17.39 3.66
N LYS A 205 -18.64 -16.89 2.93
CA LYS A 205 -19.91 -17.59 2.73
C LYS A 205 -19.73 -18.93 2.02
N TYR A 206 -18.90 -18.94 0.96
CA TYR A 206 -18.61 -20.17 0.22
C TYR A 206 -17.90 -21.22 1.10
N LEU A 207 -16.91 -20.82 1.89
CA LEU A 207 -16.24 -21.69 2.86
C LEU A 207 -17.21 -22.24 3.92
N ALA A 208 -18.11 -21.40 4.42
CA ALA A 208 -19.13 -21.83 5.38
C ALA A 208 -20.09 -22.85 4.77
N GLN A 209 -20.53 -22.66 3.52
CA GLN A 209 -21.42 -23.60 2.81
C GLN A 209 -20.73 -24.94 2.51
N SER A 210 -19.46 -24.95 2.12
CA SER A 210 -18.75 -26.18 1.82
C SER A 210 -18.54 -27.09 3.04
N ARG A 211 -18.66 -26.53 4.25
CA ARG A 211 -18.52 -27.27 5.52
C ARG A 211 -19.78 -28.03 5.95
N PHE A 212 -20.95 -27.58 5.52
CA PHE A 212 -22.17 -28.33 5.78
C PHE A 212 -22.19 -29.69 5.08
N THR A 213 -21.24 -29.96 4.18
CA THR A 213 -21.15 -31.18 3.37
C THR A 213 -20.18 -32.22 3.94
N THR A 214 -19.39 -31.94 4.98
CA THR A 214 -18.45 -32.89 5.58
C THR A 214 -18.64 -32.97 7.11
N PRO A 215 -19.28 -34.03 7.63
CA PRO A 215 -19.33 -34.25 9.07
C PRO A 215 -18.09 -35.05 9.47
N ASP A 216 -17.07 -34.44 10.07
CA ASP A 216 -16.14 -35.15 10.95
C ASP A 216 -15.19 -34.27 11.78
N THR A 217 -15.03 -34.68 13.04
CA THR A 217 -14.03 -34.41 14.10
C THR A 217 -13.85 -32.99 14.60
N ASP A 218 -14.21 -32.81 15.88
CA ASP A 218 -14.40 -31.50 16.58
C ASP A 218 -13.11 -30.80 17.09
N THR A 219 -11.94 -31.40 17.01
CA THR A 219 -10.71 -30.84 17.65
C THR A 219 -9.70 -30.21 16.70
N GLU A 220 -9.71 -30.53 15.40
CA GLU A 220 -8.84 -29.88 14.42
C GLU A 220 -9.51 -28.71 13.67
N LYS A 221 -10.79 -28.48 13.92
CA LYS A 221 -11.61 -27.48 13.20
C LYS A 221 -11.16 -26.04 13.42
N GLY A 222 -10.64 -25.69 14.59
CA GLY A 222 -10.28 -24.31 14.91
C GLY A 222 -9.08 -23.78 14.11
N ALA A 223 -8.03 -24.58 13.96
CA ALA A 223 -6.80 -24.13 13.28
C ALA A 223 -6.96 -24.11 11.76
N SER A 224 -7.62 -25.13 11.17
CA SER A 224 -7.88 -25.17 9.73
C SER A 224 -8.86 -24.09 9.29
N ASP A 225 -9.81 -23.75 10.15
CA ASP A 225 -10.79 -22.71 9.91
C ASP A 225 -10.16 -21.32 9.91
N PHE A 226 -9.30 -21.06 10.88
CA PHE A 226 -8.53 -19.83 10.95
C PHE A 226 -7.59 -19.68 9.75
N LEU A 227 -6.89 -20.76 9.37
CA LEU A 227 -6.04 -20.76 8.18
C LEU A 227 -6.84 -20.50 6.90
N GLY A 228 -8.00 -21.14 6.74
CA GLY A 228 -8.90 -20.93 5.60
C GLY A 228 -9.36 -19.48 5.49
N LEU A 229 -9.74 -18.84 6.60
CA LEU A 229 -10.12 -17.43 6.63
C LEU A 229 -8.93 -16.50 6.34
N MET A 230 -7.73 -16.82 6.83
CA MET A 230 -6.52 -16.06 6.50
C MET A 230 -6.17 -16.13 5.01
N VAL A 231 -6.22 -17.32 4.42
CA VAL A 231 -6.00 -17.52 2.98
C VAL A 231 -7.05 -16.76 2.17
N ALA A 232 -8.32 -16.84 2.55
CA ALA A 232 -9.39 -16.09 1.90
C ALA A 232 -9.19 -14.58 1.99
N ALA A 233 -8.76 -14.06 3.14
CA ALA A 233 -8.46 -12.64 3.32
C ALA A 233 -7.26 -12.19 2.47
N ALA A 234 -6.19 -12.98 2.43
CA ALA A 234 -5.02 -12.70 1.61
C ALA A 234 -5.36 -12.72 0.11
N PHE A 235 -6.14 -13.69 -0.33
CA PHE A 235 -6.60 -13.80 -1.71
C PHE A 235 -7.52 -12.64 -2.10
N ALA A 236 -8.49 -12.30 -1.25
CA ALA A 236 -9.38 -11.16 -1.46
C ALA A 236 -8.60 -9.84 -1.59
N LYS A 237 -7.60 -9.64 -0.71
CA LYS A 237 -6.72 -8.46 -0.77
C LYS A 237 -5.88 -8.42 -2.04
N GLY A 238 -5.33 -9.55 -2.47
CA GLY A 238 -4.58 -9.68 -3.72
C GLY A 238 -5.44 -9.34 -4.94
N CYS A 239 -6.63 -9.92 -5.04
CA CYS A 239 -7.57 -9.64 -6.13
C CYS A 239 -8.02 -8.17 -6.14
N ALA A 240 -8.38 -7.61 -4.99
CA ALA A 240 -8.76 -6.21 -4.88
C ALA A 240 -7.62 -5.27 -5.30
N SER A 241 -6.40 -5.57 -4.90
CA SER A 241 -5.21 -4.81 -5.32
C SER A 241 -4.99 -4.89 -6.82
N CYS A 242 -5.15 -6.05 -7.45
CA CYS A 242 -5.04 -6.20 -8.91
C CYS A 242 -6.10 -5.39 -9.66
N ILE A 243 -7.35 -5.41 -9.18
CA ILE A 243 -8.45 -4.70 -9.84
C ILE A 243 -8.31 -3.19 -9.69
N ALA A 244 -8.00 -2.72 -8.49
CA ALA A 244 -7.95 -1.29 -8.17
C ALA A 244 -6.55 -0.67 -8.33
N TYR A 245 -5.55 -1.42 -8.75
CA TYR A 245 -4.16 -0.97 -8.80
C TYR A 245 -3.89 0.33 -9.58
N PRO A 246 -4.57 0.64 -10.70
CA PRO A 246 -4.35 1.87 -11.46
C PRO A 246 -4.36 3.15 -10.62
N HIS A 247 -5.18 3.23 -9.57
CA HIS A 247 -5.23 4.41 -8.70
C HIS A 247 -3.91 4.65 -7.96
N GLU A 248 -3.17 3.61 -7.62
CA GLU A 248 -1.88 3.73 -6.94
C GLU A 248 -0.80 4.34 -7.83
N VAL A 249 -0.76 3.95 -9.09
CA VAL A 249 0.16 4.56 -10.07
C VAL A 249 -0.17 6.03 -10.26
N ILE A 250 -1.44 6.37 -10.45
CA ILE A 250 -1.90 7.75 -10.60
C ILE A 250 -1.55 8.58 -9.36
N ARG A 251 -1.76 8.04 -8.16
CA ARG A 251 -1.41 8.69 -6.90
C ARG A 251 0.08 9.02 -6.80
N THR A 252 0.93 8.07 -7.13
CA THR A 252 2.39 8.26 -7.11
C THR A 252 2.81 9.32 -8.12
N ARG A 253 2.27 9.27 -9.34
CA ARG A 253 2.54 10.26 -10.38
C ARG A 253 2.11 11.68 -10.00
N LEU A 254 0.95 11.82 -9.35
CA LEU A 254 0.47 13.13 -8.84
C LEU A 254 1.36 13.69 -7.73
N ARG A 255 2.03 12.83 -6.97
CA ARG A 255 2.93 13.23 -5.88
C ARG A 255 4.36 13.51 -6.32
N GLU A 256 4.72 13.20 -7.55
CA GLU A 256 6.04 13.51 -8.11
C GLU A 256 6.30 15.02 -8.16
N GLU A 257 7.56 15.42 -7.89
CA GLU A 257 8.02 16.78 -8.01
C GLU A 257 8.18 17.19 -9.47
N GLY A 258 7.75 18.44 -9.79
CA GLY A 258 7.91 18.98 -11.13
C GLY A 258 7.18 18.24 -12.23
N SER A 259 6.22 17.38 -11.87
CA SER A 259 5.49 16.56 -12.84
C SER A 259 4.44 17.37 -13.60
N LYS A 260 4.21 16.96 -14.85
CA LYS A 260 3.13 17.48 -15.71
C LYS A 260 1.72 17.06 -15.23
N TYR A 261 1.67 16.16 -14.27
CA TYR A 261 0.42 15.60 -13.74
C TYR A 261 -0.21 16.54 -12.71
N LYS A 262 -1.43 16.99 -12.98
CA LYS A 262 -2.15 17.95 -12.12
C LYS A 262 -3.44 17.37 -11.55
N TYR A 263 -4.20 16.63 -12.36
CA TYR A 263 -5.50 16.09 -12.02
C TYR A 263 -5.57 14.58 -12.27
N PHE A 264 -6.48 13.89 -11.58
CA PHE A 264 -6.63 12.44 -11.67
C PHE A 264 -6.91 11.95 -13.11
N PHE A 265 -7.94 12.47 -13.77
CA PHE A 265 -8.29 12.03 -15.13
C PHE A 265 -7.26 12.47 -16.17
N GLN A 266 -6.67 13.64 -16.00
CA GLN A 266 -5.57 14.10 -16.86
C GLN A 266 -4.38 13.13 -16.76
N THR A 267 -3.99 12.75 -15.55
CA THR A 267 -2.91 11.82 -15.30
C THR A 267 -3.21 10.46 -15.89
N ALA A 268 -4.42 9.93 -15.68
CA ALA A 268 -4.85 8.67 -16.26
C ALA A 268 -4.76 8.68 -17.80
N ARG A 269 -5.25 9.75 -18.43
CA ARG A 269 -5.17 9.91 -19.89
C ARG A 269 -3.73 10.00 -20.39
N LEU A 270 -2.90 10.81 -19.75
CA LEU A 270 -1.50 10.97 -20.15
C LEU A 270 -0.73 9.67 -20.03
N VAL A 271 -0.89 8.93 -18.94
CA VAL A 271 -0.25 7.63 -18.75
C VAL A 271 -0.72 6.63 -19.80
N ALA A 272 -2.01 6.57 -20.08
CA ALA A 272 -2.58 5.67 -21.09
C ALA A 272 -2.07 5.96 -22.50
N VAL A 273 -1.97 7.24 -22.87
CA VAL A 273 -1.56 7.66 -24.24
C VAL A 273 -0.05 7.56 -24.42
N GLU A 274 0.74 7.99 -23.43
CA GLU A 274 2.20 8.08 -23.57
C GLU A 274 2.91 6.76 -23.24
N GLU A 275 2.43 6.00 -22.27
CA GLU A 275 3.10 4.81 -21.75
C GLU A 275 2.30 3.51 -21.97
N GLY A 276 1.05 3.62 -22.36
CA GLY A 276 0.15 2.49 -22.56
C GLY A 276 -0.50 1.98 -21.27
N TYR A 277 -1.45 1.07 -21.41
CA TYR A 277 -2.23 0.52 -20.27
C TYR A 277 -1.38 -0.32 -19.31
N ALA A 278 -0.31 -0.95 -19.79
CA ALA A 278 0.61 -1.72 -18.95
C ALA A 278 1.29 -0.87 -17.86
N ALA A 279 1.44 0.43 -18.09
CA ALA A 279 2.01 1.35 -17.12
C ALA A 279 1.19 1.47 -15.83
N PHE A 280 -0.11 1.25 -15.88
CA PHE A 280 -0.99 1.26 -14.70
C PHE A 280 -0.72 0.12 -13.72
N TYR A 281 0.00 -0.91 -14.16
CA TYR A 281 0.31 -2.09 -13.33
C TYR A 281 1.79 -2.16 -12.93
N ARG A 282 2.54 -1.10 -13.14
CA ARG A 282 3.94 -1.02 -12.68
C ARG A 282 4.01 -1.04 -11.15
N GLY A 283 4.87 -1.89 -10.62
CA GLY A 283 5.04 -2.05 -9.18
C GLY A 283 4.02 -2.98 -8.53
N LEU A 284 3.15 -3.66 -9.30
CA LEU A 284 2.22 -4.65 -8.77
C LEU A 284 2.94 -5.87 -8.16
N ILE A 285 3.99 -6.34 -8.81
CA ILE A 285 4.77 -7.49 -8.34
C ILE A 285 5.39 -7.23 -6.95
N PRO A 286 6.12 -6.11 -6.71
CA PRO A 286 6.59 -5.77 -5.37
C PRO A 286 5.47 -5.63 -4.35
N GLN A 287 4.33 -5.10 -4.74
CA GLN A 287 3.15 -4.97 -3.89
C GLN A 287 2.66 -6.35 -3.41
N LEU A 288 2.49 -7.30 -4.33
CA LEU A 288 2.02 -8.64 -4.01
C LEU A 288 3.05 -9.43 -3.18
N ILE A 289 4.33 -9.34 -3.55
CA ILE A 289 5.42 -9.99 -2.81
C ILE A 289 5.49 -9.43 -1.38
N ARG A 290 5.27 -8.14 -1.19
CA ARG A 290 5.31 -7.50 0.12
C ARG A 290 4.19 -7.97 1.05
N GLN A 291 3.03 -8.32 0.53
CA GLN A 291 1.86 -8.69 1.34
C GLN A 291 2.12 -9.88 2.25
N ILE A 292 2.76 -10.94 1.75
CA ILE A 292 3.00 -12.18 2.50
C ILE A 292 4.00 -11.96 3.65
N PRO A 293 5.23 -11.43 3.41
CA PRO A 293 6.18 -11.17 4.48
C PRO A 293 5.67 -10.17 5.51
N ASN A 294 4.99 -9.11 5.07
CA ASN A 294 4.45 -8.09 5.98
C ASN A 294 3.41 -8.68 6.93
N THR A 295 2.48 -9.48 6.42
CA THR A 295 1.46 -10.13 7.25
C THR A 295 2.10 -11.11 8.23
N ALA A 296 3.05 -11.93 7.78
CA ALA A 296 3.75 -12.89 8.63
C ALA A 296 4.53 -12.18 9.75
N ILE A 297 5.25 -11.12 9.46
CA ILE A 297 6.04 -10.35 10.45
C ILE A 297 5.11 -9.68 11.47
N VAL A 298 4.03 -9.04 11.01
CA VAL A 298 3.07 -8.38 11.90
C VAL A 298 2.43 -9.37 12.86
N LEU A 299 1.96 -10.51 12.35
CA LEU A 299 1.34 -11.55 13.18
C LEU A 299 2.34 -12.18 14.16
N SER A 300 3.53 -12.56 13.69
CA SER A 300 4.56 -13.16 14.55
C SER A 300 5.01 -12.21 15.67
N THR A 301 5.18 -10.93 15.34
CA THR A 301 5.54 -9.91 16.34
C THR A 301 4.41 -9.68 17.33
N TYR A 302 3.17 -9.62 16.84
CA TYR A 302 2.00 -9.49 17.69
C TYR A 302 1.87 -10.65 18.67
N GLU A 303 1.94 -11.89 18.18
CA GLU A 303 1.86 -13.10 19.01
C GLU A 303 2.99 -13.17 20.03
N LEU A 304 4.23 -12.86 19.60
CA LEU A 304 5.38 -12.83 20.49
C LEU A 304 5.17 -11.85 21.66
N ILE A 305 4.68 -10.65 21.38
CA ILE A 305 4.46 -9.62 22.41
C ILE A 305 3.32 -10.03 23.33
N VAL A 306 2.23 -10.56 22.79
CA VAL A 306 1.10 -11.05 23.60
C VAL A 306 1.56 -12.22 24.49
N HIS A 307 2.40 -13.10 23.99
CA HIS A 307 2.93 -14.22 24.77
C HIS A 307 3.90 -13.77 25.87
N LEU A 308 4.74 -12.74 25.59
CA LEU A 308 5.73 -12.26 26.56
C LEU A 308 5.14 -11.37 27.65
N LEU A 309 4.13 -10.57 27.31
CA LEU A 309 3.54 -9.58 28.22
C LEU A 309 2.12 -9.98 28.71
N GLY A 310 1.51 -10.97 28.06
CA GLY A 310 0.29 -11.58 28.55
C GLY A 310 0.60 -12.43 29.80
N GLU A 311 -0.14 -12.24 30.88
CA GLU A 311 -0.03 -13.11 32.03
C GLU A 311 -0.40 -14.55 31.61
N PRO A 312 0.36 -15.58 32.06
CA PRO A 312 -0.04 -16.94 31.81
C PRO A 312 -1.42 -17.15 32.47
N SER A 313 -2.40 -17.49 31.64
CA SER A 313 -3.70 -17.91 32.17
C SER A 313 -3.46 -19.15 33.05
N LYS A 314 -3.58 -18.96 34.37
CA LYS A 314 -3.69 -20.05 35.33
C LYS A 314 -5.07 -20.70 35.21
#